data_9a7dffc9a660366a7a02227242d3a535
#
_entry.id   9a7dffc9a660366a7a02227242d3a535
#
_cell.length_a   1.000
_cell.length_b   1.000
_cell.length_c   1.000
_cell.angle_alpha   90.00
_cell.angle_beta   90.00
_cell.angle_gamma   90.00
#
_symmetry.space_group_name_H-M   'P 1'
#
loop_
_entity.id
_entity.type
_entity.pdbx_description
1 polymer ?
#
loop_
_entity_poly.entity_id
_entity_poly.type
_entity_poly.pdbx_seq_one_letter_code
_entity_poly.pdbx_strand_id
1 'polypeptide(L)'
;DDGTGKNYVAGSYEKAQASWPHRNEIMLSGIDPSTSYKNSMNIRGDITFMGSSSNRTHANGKTYTGYYGVLKHGASGFLVEGYFHTYQPARHRALNYDYCHMEGLAYYRGIVDYYGADKENVGYIMGTVKDSLFKMNHSLFQYAPKTNDQWVPCNGAEVILKKGGVEVDRYTVDNNYNGLFIFEGLEPGDDYTLEASCEGYHPMHEVHKAPFSVKANETTYKFLHLNDTAYIPPTIHYTNYPNPNQPIYLDVPKSFEMEQVFVNKQLDKLFTGKTIRRALYRNGLMYVLAIDSKKEPTLAVVNPDSCKIETTLPTDFCSVVSTNGYKLSDISFTAEGVLVGCNMEAVTFNPSNKWNLYKWTKANGKWTGTLWQSHANNETAGNYNNAMVGTTLAYSGTLTEGIIATTAYTTGSSTHGTRFVIYTISDDRIEGSLRNQPEGVTLAEYGHEIQMVVSPRDSSSFIFSSPNKEAFEWQIVNTTKSAPTIKGTMPFHTHVANYFKYANKSLMVAPLEELGGLNTGIAVYDITDGVDKPILIKTTNTTLDISNPAY
;
A
#
# COMPACT_ATOMS: atom_id res chain seq x y z
N ASP A 1 42.49 14.02 -4.70
CA ASP A 1 42.35 15.29 -4.00
C ASP A 1 43.60 15.53 -3.14
N ASP A 2 44.22 16.71 -3.21
CA ASP A 2 45.39 17.12 -2.46
C ASP A 2 45.08 17.86 -1.14
N GLY A 3 43.85 17.84 -0.71
CA GLY A 3 43.37 18.56 0.47
C GLY A 3 42.96 20.01 0.21
N THR A 4 43.22 20.53 -0.96
CA THR A 4 42.76 21.88 -1.36
C THR A 4 41.39 21.84 -2.04
N GLY A 5 40.92 20.65 -2.38
CA GLY A 5 39.71 20.42 -3.16
C GLY A 5 39.88 20.68 -4.66
N LYS A 6 41.09 20.85 -5.11
CA LYS A 6 41.41 21.20 -6.49
C LYS A 6 42.25 20.17 -7.24
N ASN A 7 43.01 19.34 -6.54
CA ASN A 7 43.83 18.32 -7.17
C ASN A 7 43.15 16.94 -7.08
N TYR A 8 42.63 16.50 -8.18
CA TYR A 8 42.00 15.20 -8.36
C TYR A 8 42.92 14.27 -9.13
N VAL A 9 42.67 12.96 -9.08
CA VAL A 9 43.23 12.07 -10.09
C VAL A 9 42.83 12.61 -11.46
N ALA A 10 43.78 12.72 -12.39
CA ALA A 10 43.53 13.32 -13.71
C ALA A 10 42.27 12.77 -14.38
N GLY A 11 41.42 13.63 -14.85
CA GLY A 11 40.11 13.31 -15.44
C GLY A 11 38.95 13.08 -14.45
N SER A 12 39.18 13.02 -13.13
CA SER A 12 38.09 12.80 -12.14
C SER A 12 37.19 14.01 -12.00
N TYR A 13 37.78 15.21 -11.95
CA TYR A 13 37.03 16.45 -11.84
C TYR A 13 36.18 16.71 -13.09
N GLU A 14 36.79 16.52 -14.25
CA GLU A 14 36.16 16.72 -15.56
C GLU A 14 34.99 15.71 -15.77
N LYS A 15 35.17 14.46 -15.36
CA LYS A 15 34.06 13.46 -15.38
C LYS A 15 32.92 13.87 -14.47
N ALA A 16 33.23 14.33 -13.27
CA ALA A 16 32.19 14.80 -12.34
C ALA A 16 31.48 16.05 -12.89
N GLN A 17 32.25 16.99 -13.52
CA GLN A 17 31.66 18.17 -14.17
C GLN A 17 30.74 17.82 -15.35
N ALA A 18 31.08 16.82 -16.15
CA ALA A 18 30.27 16.38 -17.26
C ALA A 18 28.97 15.67 -16.79
N SER A 19 29.06 14.90 -15.70
CA SER A 19 27.92 14.11 -15.20
C SER A 19 26.94 14.93 -14.36
N TRP A 20 27.44 15.91 -13.63
CA TRP A 20 26.64 16.68 -12.69
C TRP A 20 25.44 17.42 -13.30
N PRO A 21 25.56 18.13 -14.45
CA PRO A 21 24.43 18.81 -15.07
C PRO A 21 23.25 17.87 -15.33
N HIS A 22 23.48 16.67 -15.87
CA HIS A 22 22.44 15.71 -16.20
C HIS A 22 21.69 15.22 -14.95
N ARG A 23 22.41 14.92 -13.86
CA ARG A 23 21.77 14.57 -12.59
C ARG A 23 21.00 15.76 -11.99
N ASN A 24 21.57 16.95 -12.10
CA ASN A 24 20.97 18.16 -11.57
C ASN A 24 19.68 18.55 -12.31
N GLU A 25 19.53 18.23 -13.58
CA GLU A 25 18.28 18.43 -14.32
C GLU A 25 17.10 17.71 -13.63
N ILE A 26 17.28 16.48 -13.16
CA ILE A 26 16.25 15.74 -12.43
C ILE A 26 15.82 16.50 -11.18
N MET A 27 16.76 17.09 -10.44
CA MET A 27 16.48 17.89 -9.25
C MET A 27 15.82 19.22 -9.57
N LEU A 28 16.37 19.94 -10.56
CA LEU A 28 15.84 21.26 -10.96
C LEU A 28 14.46 21.16 -11.61
N SER A 29 14.16 20.04 -12.25
CA SER A 29 12.83 19.76 -12.78
C SER A 29 11.76 19.68 -11.68
N GLY A 30 12.15 19.38 -10.44
CA GLY A 30 11.26 19.15 -9.33
C GLY A 30 10.84 17.68 -9.14
N ILE A 31 11.32 16.76 -9.99
CA ILE A 31 11.12 15.30 -9.80
C ILE A 31 11.79 14.86 -8.50
N ASP A 32 13.01 15.34 -8.26
CA ASP A 32 13.72 15.08 -7.01
C ASP A 32 14.22 16.39 -6.39
N PRO A 33 13.36 17.10 -5.66
CA PRO A 33 13.77 18.32 -5.00
C PRO A 33 14.48 18.06 -3.67
N SER A 34 15.40 17.12 -3.59
CA SER A 34 16.26 16.87 -2.41
C SER A 34 17.08 18.13 -2.12
N THR A 35 16.58 18.97 -1.29
CA THR A 35 16.72 20.40 -1.45
C THR A 35 17.82 21.04 -0.66
N SER A 36 18.42 20.35 0.30
CA SER A 36 19.50 20.95 1.09
C SER A 36 20.70 21.37 0.23
N TYR A 37 20.82 20.81 -0.97
CA TYR A 37 21.94 21.00 -1.86
C TYR A 37 21.58 21.58 -3.23
N LYS A 38 20.33 21.92 -3.48
CA LYS A 38 19.81 22.35 -4.78
C LYS A 38 20.62 23.49 -5.44
N ASN A 39 21.20 24.37 -4.65
CA ASN A 39 21.98 25.53 -5.13
C ASN A 39 23.43 25.47 -4.72
N SER A 40 23.90 24.45 -4.03
CA SER A 40 25.24 24.38 -3.45
C SER A 40 25.99 23.09 -3.77
N MET A 41 25.47 22.27 -4.66
CA MET A 41 26.16 21.05 -5.04
C MET A 41 27.42 21.40 -5.80
N ASN A 42 28.51 21.25 -5.10
CA ASN A 42 29.83 21.41 -5.64
C ASN A 42 30.50 20.05 -5.73
N ILE A 43 31.20 19.84 -6.81
CA ILE A 43 32.18 18.77 -6.89
C ILE A 43 33.25 19.08 -5.85
N ARG A 44 33.46 18.18 -4.92
CA ARG A 44 34.41 18.33 -3.83
C ARG A 44 35.40 17.19 -3.83
N GLY A 45 36.62 17.49 -3.45
CA GLY A 45 37.60 16.47 -3.16
C GLY A 45 37.23 15.73 -1.85
N ASP A 46 37.58 14.46 -1.80
CA ASP A 46 37.30 13.58 -0.66
C ASP A 46 37.86 14.16 0.67
N ILE A 47 39.11 14.65 0.65
CA ILE A 47 39.72 15.26 1.83
C ILE A 47 39.03 16.56 2.22
N THR A 48 38.68 17.38 1.26
CA THR A 48 38.03 18.68 1.48
C THR A 48 36.62 18.50 2.08
N PHE A 49 35.90 17.47 1.64
CA PHE A 49 34.59 17.18 2.13
C PHE A 49 34.59 16.61 3.55
N MET A 50 35.51 15.68 3.83
CA MET A 50 35.57 14.96 5.12
C MET A 50 36.47 15.61 6.16
N GLY A 51 37.18 16.65 5.80
CA GLY A 51 38.20 17.24 6.66
C GLY A 51 39.51 16.45 6.70
N SER A 52 40.57 17.06 7.20
CA SER A 52 41.96 16.59 7.11
C SER A 52 42.30 15.31 7.92
N SER A 53 41.37 14.67 8.58
CA SER A 53 41.69 13.77 9.70
C SER A 53 41.70 12.27 9.38
N SER A 54 41.52 11.84 8.15
CA SER A 54 41.40 10.40 7.87
C SER A 54 42.61 9.84 7.09
N ASN A 55 43.73 9.77 7.76
CA ASN A 55 44.85 8.96 7.28
C ASN A 55 44.58 7.49 7.57
N ARG A 56 44.57 6.66 6.55
CA ARG A 56 44.43 5.19 6.69
C ARG A 56 45.59 4.49 6.03
N THR A 57 46.22 3.58 6.79
CA THR A 57 47.23 2.70 6.25
C THR A 57 46.56 1.44 5.70
N HIS A 58 46.75 1.18 4.42
CA HIS A 58 46.22 0.00 3.74
C HIS A 58 47.15 -1.21 3.95
N ALA A 59 46.65 -2.40 3.60
CA ALA A 59 47.38 -3.67 3.73
C ALA A 59 48.71 -3.68 2.94
N ASN A 60 48.87 -2.80 1.96
CA ASN A 60 50.13 -2.61 1.22
C ASN A 60 51.17 -1.73 1.95
N GLY A 61 50.90 -1.33 3.19
CA GLY A 61 51.75 -0.48 4.02
C GLY A 61 51.73 1.00 3.65
N LYS A 62 50.98 1.42 2.65
CA LYS A 62 50.85 2.83 2.27
C LYS A 62 49.74 3.51 3.02
N THR A 63 50.02 4.74 3.46
CA THR A 63 49.03 5.61 4.07
C THR A 63 48.43 6.51 3.01
N TYR A 64 47.10 6.52 2.95
CA TYR A 64 46.32 7.38 2.07
C TYR A 64 45.51 8.34 2.92
N THR A 65 45.44 9.57 2.47
CA THR A 65 44.57 10.60 3.01
C THR A 65 43.24 10.58 2.24
N GLY A 66 42.14 10.77 2.91
CA GLY A 66 40.79 10.71 2.34
C GLY A 66 39.95 9.58 2.95
N TYR A 67 38.66 9.69 2.81
CA TYR A 67 37.71 8.83 3.51
C TYR A 67 37.22 7.65 2.66
N TYR A 68 36.83 7.93 1.41
CA TYR A 68 36.18 6.91 0.57
C TYR A 68 37.21 6.02 -0.13
N GLY A 69 37.25 4.76 0.28
CA GLY A 69 38.15 3.75 -0.28
C GLY A 69 38.03 3.58 -1.79
N VAL A 70 36.80 3.75 -2.32
CA VAL A 70 36.50 3.65 -3.76
C VAL A 70 37.24 4.71 -4.60
N LEU A 71 37.68 5.82 -4.02
CA LEU A 71 38.40 6.87 -4.70
C LEU A 71 39.93 6.74 -4.58
N LYS A 72 40.43 5.70 -3.93
CA LYS A 72 41.88 5.52 -3.60
C LYS A 72 42.62 4.55 -4.52
N HIS A 73 42.03 4.16 -5.63
CA HIS A 73 42.64 3.21 -6.55
C HIS A 73 43.56 3.82 -7.62
N GLY A 74 43.66 5.14 -7.66
CA GLY A 74 44.55 5.83 -8.60
C GLY A 74 44.02 6.01 -10.03
N ALA A 75 42.84 5.49 -10.33
CA ALA A 75 42.17 5.76 -11.58
C ALA A 75 41.24 7.00 -11.46
N SER A 76 40.93 7.64 -12.57
CA SER A 76 40.01 8.77 -12.59
C SER A 76 38.59 8.29 -12.29
N GLY A 77 37.97 8.78 -11.24
CA GLY A 77 36.65 8.42 -10.79
C GLY A 77 36.06 9.46 -9.84
N PHE A 78 34.76 9.37 -9.63
CA PHE A 78 34.05 10.17 -8.65
C PHE A 78 32.99 9.32 -7.96
N LEU A 79 32.62 9.68 -6.74
CA LEU A 79 31.54 9.13 -5.98
C LEU A 79 30.35 10.08 -6.11
N VAL A 80 29.17 9.49 -6.29
CA VAL A 80 27.91 10.23 -6.31
C VAL A 80 27.10 9.85 -5.09
N GLU A 81 26.64 10.85 -4.36
CA GLU A 81 25.63 10.70 -3.32
C GLU A 81 24.34 11.31 -3.86
N GLY A 82 23.45 10.46 -4.39
CA GLY A 82 22.27 10.88 -5.15
C GLY A 82 21.20 11.55 -4.29
N TYR A 83 20.97 11.04 -3.07
CA TYR A 83 19.96 11.55 -2.15
C TYR A 83 20.23 11.12 -0.70
N PHE A 84 19.55 11.78 0.23
CA PHE A 84 19.56 11.35 1.62
C PHE A 84 18.51 10.25 1.87
N HIS A 85 18.95 9.11 2.36
CA HIS A 85 18.06 8.00 2.73
C HIS A 85 17.07 8.36 3.86
N THR A 86 17.30 9.44 4.59
CA THR A 86 16.38 10.00 5.58
C THR A 86 15.28 10.87 4.96
N TYR A 87 15.39 11.24 3.69
CA TYR A 87 14.38 12.00 2.97
C TYR A 87 13.39 11.03 2.29
N GLN A 88 12.24 10.82 2.89
CA GLN A 88 11.27 9.80 2.48
C GLN A 88 10.86 9.88 1.00
N PRO A 89 10.53 11.04 0.43
CA PRO A 89 10.14 11.10 -0.97
C PRO A 89 11.23 10.56 -1.93
N ALA A 90 12.50 10.85 -1.65
CA ALA A 90 13.61 10.32 -2.46
C ALA A 90 13.76 8.80 -2.31
N ARG A 91 13.59 8.27 -1.08
CA ARG A 91 13.53 6.81 -0.86
C ARG A 91 12.43 6.14 -1.65
N HIS A 92 11.22 6.72 -1.66
CA HIS A 92 10.09 6.19 -2.40
C HIS A 92 10.32 6.22 -3.91
N ARG A 93 11.04 7.23 -4.44
CA ARG A 93 11.50 7.25 -5.83
C ARG A 93 12.54 6.16 -6.11
N ALA A 94 13.48 5.96 -5.21
CA ALA A 94 14.54 4.95 -5.35
C ALA A 94 14.03 3.49 -5.32
N LEU A 95 12.79 3.26 -4.88
CA LEU A 95 12.12 1.96 -5.01
C LEU A 95 11.57 1.70 -6.42
N ASN A 96 11.53 2.72 -7.28
CA ASN A 96 11.10 2.58 -8.66
C ASN A 96 12.31 2.27 -9.54
N TYR A 97 12.26 1.13 -10.24
CA TYR A 97 13.36 0.66 -11.11
C TYR A 97 13.66 1.65 -12.24
N ASP A 98 12.62 2.18 -12.88
CA ASP A 98 12.77 3.08 -14.02
C ASP A 98 13.36 4.43 -13.59
N TYR A 99 13.03 4.90 -12.37
CA TYR A 99 13.70 6.06 -11.79
C TYR A 99 15.20 5.83 -11.61
N CYS A 100 15.58 4.67 -11.09
CA CYS A 100 17.01 4.32 -10.94
C CYS A 100 17.71 4.22 -12.30
N HIS A 101 16.99 3.73 -13.33
CA HIS A 101 17.48 3.69 -14.70
C HIS A 101 17.72 5.11 -15.26
N MET A 102 16.77 6.02 -15.05
CA MET A 102 16.92 7.43 -15.44
C MET A 102 18.07 8.16 -14.72
N GLU A 103 18.31 7.81 -13.46
CA GLU A 103 19.52 8.28 -12.77
C GLU A 103 20.78 7.73 -13.41
N GLY A 104 20.81 6.44 -13.74
CA GLY A 104 21.89 5.80 -14.49
C GLY A 104 22.13 6.46 -15.86
N LEU A 105 21.05 6.77 -16.58
CA LEU A 105 21.10 7.49 -17.87
C LEU A 105 21.74 8.88 -17.73
N ALA A 106 21.46 9.59 -16.64
CA ALA A 106 22.10 10.88 -16.39
C ALA A 106 23.62 10.75 -16.27
N TYR A 107 24.11 9.71 -15.60
CA TYR A 107 25.56 9.44 -15.52
C TYR A 107 26.14 8.94 -16.84
N TYR A 108 25.42 8.12 -17.57
CA TYR A 108 25.80 7.69 -18.92
C TYR A 108 25.99 8.90 -19.86
N ARG A 109 25.05 9.83 -19.88
CA ARG A 109 25.16 11.07 -20.66
C ARG A 109 26.41 11.89 -20.27
N GLY A 110 26.70 11.95 -18.98
CA GLY A 110 27.95 12.58 -18.51
C GLY A 110 29.19 11.87 -19.01
N ILE A 111 29.18 10.55 -19.10
CA ILE A 111 30.30 9.77 -19.67
C ILE A 111 30.43 10.04 -21.17
N VAL A 112 29.31 10.06 -21.91
CA VAL A 112 29.26 10.40 -23.34
C VAL A 112 29.83 11.79 -23.60
N ASP A 113 29.42 12.78 -22.80
CA ASP A 113 29.92 14.16 -22.93
C ASP A 113 31.42 14.25 -22.61
N TYR A 114 31.88 13.52 -21.57
CA TYR A 114 33.30 13.52 -21.19
C TYR A 114 34.20 12.91 -22.27
N TYR A 115 33.77 11.83 -22.91
CA TYR A 115 34.57 11.16 -23.93
C TYR A 115 34.31 11.68 -25.35
N GLY A 116 33.35 12.59 -25.54
CA GLY A 116 32.96 13.10 -26.85
C GLY A 116 32.34 12.00 -27.76
N ALA A 117 31.67 11.02 -27.16
CA ALA A 117 31.03 9.95 -27.91
C ALA A 117 29.70 10.40 -28.55
N ASP A 118 29.17 9.60 -29.46
CA ASP A 118 27.89 9.88 -30.11
C ASP A 118 26.75 9.89 -29.11
N LYS A 119 25.93 10.94 -29.22
CA LYS A 119 24.75 11.12 -28.38
C LYS A 119 23.59 10.26 -28.88
N GLU A 120 22.68 9.93 -27.98
CA GLU A 120 21.46 9.20 -28.34
C GLU A 120 20.59 10.03 -29.31
N ASN A 121 19.97 9.34 -30.25
CA ASN A 121 19.03 9.94 -31.20
C ASN A 121 17.56 9.84 -30.74
N VAL A 122 17.33 9.38 -29.53
CA VAL A 122 16.01 9.22 -28.90
C VAL A 122 15.85 10.19 -27.72
N GLY A 123 14.60 10.46 -27.38
CA GLY A 123 14.23 11.29 -26.22
C GLY A 123 13.53 10.48 -25.14
N TYR A 124 13.30 11.12 -24.01
CA TYR A 124 12.69 10.52 -22.84
C TYR A 124 11.64 11.48 -22.26
N ILE A 125 10.64 10.91 -21.59
CA ILE A 125 9.70 11.66 -20.77
C ILE A 125 9.77 11.10 -19.35
N MET A 126 9.87 11.97 -18.37
CA MET A 126 9.79 11.63 -16.96
C MET A 126 8.82 12.57 -16.27
N GLY A 127 7.99 12.04 -15.41
CA GLY A 127 6.99 12.87 -14.75
C GLY A 127 6.39 12.26 -13.49
N THR A 128 5.42 12.96 -12.96
CA THR A 128 4.64 12.46 -11.82
C THR A 128 3.17 12.70 -12.01
N VAL A 129 2.34 11.80 -11.45
CA VAL A 129 0.90 11.98 -11.29
C VAL A 129 0.61 12.20 -9.81
N LYS A 130 0.10 13.36 -9.46
CA LYS A 130 -0.17 13.80 -8.09
C LYS A 130 -1.61 14.28 -7.94
N ASP A 131 -2.11 14.20 -6.71
CA ASP A 131 -3.37 14.84 -6.33
C ASP A 131 -3.16 16.34 -6.16
N SER A 132 -3.92 17.19 -6.85
CA SER A 132 -3.80 18.65 -6.73
C SER A 132 -4.47 19.23 -5.48
N LEU A 133 -5.30 18.45 -4.80
CA LEU A 133 -6.08 18.89 -3.65
C LEU A 133 -5.46 18.44 -2.31
N PHE A 134 -4.78 17.30 -2.28
CA PHE A 134 -4.32 16.70 -1.04
C PHE A 134 -2.81 16.75 -0.88
N LYS A 135 -2.39 17.28 0.26
CA LYS A 135 -0.99 17.23 0.69
C LYS A 135 -0.72 15.95 1.47
N MET A 136 0.50 15.46 1.35
CA MET A 136 0.99 14.38 2.19
C MET A 136 0.88 14.78 3.66
N ASN A 137 0.11 14.02 4.41
CA ASN A 137 -0.10 14.23 5.84
C ASN A 137 0.20 12.94 6.60
N HIS A 138 1.48 12.68 6.78
CA HIS A 138 1.93 11.53 7.57
C HIS A 138 3.14 11.94 8.41
N SER A 139 3.12 11.62 9.70
CA SER A 139 4.15 12.06 10.66
C SER A 139 5.56 11.60 10.29
N LEU A 140 5.69 10.48 9.59
CA LEU A 140 6.96 9.93 9.13
C LEU A 140 7.34 10.35 7.71
N PHE A 141 6.44 10.99 6.95
CA PHE A 141 6.69 11.42 5.59
C PHE A 141 7.01 12.91 5.56
N GLN A 142 8.26 13.23 5.84
CA GLN A 142 8.76 14.60 5.78
C GLN A 142 9.16 14.95 4.34
N TYR A 143 8.71 16.09 3.87
CA TYR A 143 8.99 16.60 2.53
C TYR A 143 9.42 18.06 2.56
N ALA A 144 10.12 18.49 1.51
CA ALA A 144 10.50 19.88 1.35
C ALA A 144 9.26 20.74 1.02
N PRO A 145 8.98 21.79 1.81
CA PRO A 145 7.82 22.66 1.58
C PRO A 145 7.86 23.33 0.20
N LYS A 146 6.70 23.54 -0.40
CA LYS A 146 6.53 24.19 -1.71
C LYS A 146 7.17 23.43 -2.88
N THR A 147 7.41 22.13 -2.71
CA THR A 147 7.85 21.26 -3.79
C THR A 147 6.71 20.32 -4.21
N ASN A 148 6.89 19.61 -5.32
CA ASN A 148 5.93 18.62 -5.78
C ASN A 148 5.76 17.44 -4.79
N ASP A 149 6.73 17.20 -3.92
CA ASP A 149 6.68 16.17 -2.89
C ASP A 149 5.63 16.42 -1.80
N GLN A 150 5.11 17.65 -1.72
CA GLN A 150 4.01 17.94 -0.80
C GLN A 150 2.68 17.28 -1.19
N TRP A 151 2.51 16.86 -2.44
CA TRP A 151 1.25 16.36 -2.97
C TRP A 151 1.17 14.84 -2.91
N VAL A 152 -0.01 14.31 -2.62
CA VAL A 152 -0.24 12.86 -2.55
C VAL A 152 -0.02 12.23 -3.92
N PRO A 153 0.84 11.20 -4.04
CA PRO A 153 1.00 10.46 -5.29
C PRO A 153 -0.25 9.65 -5.64
N CYS A 154 -0.61 9.63 -6.91
CA CYS A 154 -1.71 8.81 -7.42
C CYS A 154 -1.19 7.41 -7.75
N ASN A 155 -1.10 6.54 -6.74
CA ASN A 155 -0.69 5.15 -6.92
C ASN A 155 -1.67 4.42 -7.85
N GLY A 156 -1.15 3.61 -8.77
CA GLY A 156 -1.94 2.86 -9.74
C GLY A 156 -2.55 3.72 -10.85
N ALA A 157 -2.18 4.99 -10.96
CA ALA A 157 -2.61 5.82 -12.08
C ALA A 157 -2.09 5.26 -13.39
N GLU A 158 -2.94 5.24 -14.42
CA GLU A 158 -2.53 4.95 -15.78
C GLU A 158 -2.19 6.24 -16.52
N VAL A 159 -1.03 6.26 -17.16
CA VAL A 159 -0.58 7.36 -18.01
C VAL A 159 -0.44 6.84 -19.44
N ILE A 160 -1.17 7.46 -20.36
CA ILE A 160 -1.16 7.11 -21.77
C ILE A 160 -0.38 8.17 -22.54
N LEU A 161 0.65 7.74 -23.26
CA LEU A 161 1.41 8.58 -24.16
C LEU A 161 0.82 8.45 -25.58
N LYS A 162 0.54 9.60 -26.19
CA LYS A 162 0.08 9.67 -27.59
C LYS A 162 1.03 10.50 -28.43
N LYS A 163 1.17 10.14 -29.71
CA LYS A 163 1.85 10.91 -30.75
C LYS A 163 0.87 11.13 -31.91
N GLY A 164 0.64 12.37 -32.29
CA GLY A 164 -0.36 12.69 -33.31
C GLY A 164 -1.79 12.21 -32.96
N GLY A 165 -2.12 12.11 -31.67
CA GLY A 165 -3.41 11.62 -31.19
C GLY A 165 -3.55 10.10 -31.09
N VAL A 166 -2.55 9.34 -31.54
CA VAL A 166 -2.53 7.86 -31.47
C VAL A 166 -1.74 7.42 -30.24
N GLU A 167 -2.27 6.48 -29.46
CA GLU A 167 -1.56 5.87 -28.33
C GLU A 167 -0.30 5.14 -28.82
N VAL A 168 0.85 5.50 -28.28
CA VAL A 168 2.14 4.89 -28.61
C VAL A 168 2.74 4.12 -27.44
N ASP A 169 2.37 4.46 -26.20
CA ASP A 169 2.83 3.77 -25.00
C ASP A 169 1.91 4.02 -23.82
N ARG A 170 2.06 3.21 -22.75
CA ARG A 170 1.27 3.27 -21.53
C ARG A 170 2.12 2.92 -20.31
N TYR A 171 1.98 3.68 -19.23
CA TYR A 171 2.68 3.44 -17.98
C TYR A 171 1.69 3.35 -16.81
N THR A 172 1.86 2.35 -15.94
CA THR A 172 1.12 2.26 -14.68
C THR A 172 2.01 2.70 -13.53
N VAL A 173 1.61 3.78 -12.87
CA VAL A 173 2.31 4.29 -11.68
C VAL A 173 2.32 3.21 -10.59
N ASP A 174 3.48 2.96 -10.01
CA ASP A 174 3.64 1.96 -8.96
C ASP A 174 2.95 2.36 -7.64
N ASN A 175 2.95 1.44 -6.67
CA ASN A 175 2.33 1.65 -5.36
C ASN A 175 3.34 2.15 -4.30
N ASN A 176 4.49 2.66 -4.72
CA ASN A 176 5.57 3.08 -3.83
C ASN A 176 5.46 4.56 -3.41
N TYR A 177 4.31 5.20 -3.56
CA TYR A 177 4.05 6.59 -3.14
C TYR A 177 5.05 7.60 -3.71
N ASN A 178 5.44 7.43 -4.96
CA ASN A 178 6.27 8.37 -5.71
C ASN A 178 5.51 9.11 -6.81
N GLY A 179 4.50 8.46 -7.38
CA GLY A 179 3.67 8.99 -8.48
C GLY A 179 4.38 9.01 -9.84
N LEU A 180 5.54 8.35 -9.97
CA LEU A 180 6.38 8.42 -11.15
C LEU A 180 5.78 7.71 -12.35
N PHE A 181 6.01 8.30 -13.53
CA PHE A 181 5.89 7.65 -14.83
C PHE A 181 7.07 8.02 -15.72
N ILE A 182 7.46 7.12 -16.59
CA ILE A 182 8.63 7.26 -17.45
C ILE A 182 8.33 6.61 -18.80
N PHE A 183 8.70 7.30 -19.90
CA PHE A 183 8.71 6.75 -21.25
C PHE A 183 10.08 6.94 -21.86
N GLU A 184 10.61 5.87 -22.44
CA GLU A 184 11.98 5.79 -22.90
C GLU A 184 12.05 5.55 -24.42
N GLY A 185 13.19 5.90 -25.03
CA GLY A 185 13.48 5.56 -26.40
C GLY A 185 12.57 6.20 -27.46
N LEU A 186 12.03 7.37 -27.15
CA LEU A 186 11.05 8.04 -28.01
C LEU A 186 11.70 8.74 -29.19
N GLU A 187 11.08 8.64 -30.36
CA GLU A 187 11.47 9.43 -31.51
C GLU A 187 11.21 10.92 -31.26
N PRO A 188 12.15 11.83 -31.60
CA PRO A 188 11.90 13.26 -31.52
C PRO A 188 10.65 13.70 -32.28
N GLY A 189 9.91 14.67 -31.74
CA GLY A 189 8.66 15.18 -32.35
C GLY A 189 8.00 16.23 -31.47
N ASP A 190 7.05 16.98 -32.02
CA ASP A 190 6.38 18.11 -31.35
C ASP A 190 4.89 17.84 -31.06
N ASP A 191 4.41 16.63 -31.29
CA ASP A 191 3.01 16.25 -31.27
C ASP A 191 2.67 15.21 -30.18
N TYR A 192 3.51 15.14 -29.15
CA TYR A 192 3.27 14.27 -28.01
C TYR A 192 2.25 14.85 -27.05
N THR A 193 1.35 14.03 -26.56
CA THR A 193 0.38 14.38 -25.51
C THR A 193 0.32 13.28 -24.46
N LEU A 194 -0.08 13.65 -23.23
CA LEU A 194 -0.28 12.73 -22.12
C LEU A 194 -1.73 12.78 -21.65
N GLU A 195 -2.26 11.62 -21.31
CA GLU A 195 -3.51 11.47 -20.58
C GLU A 195 -3.25 10.64 -19.33
N ALA A 196 -3.79 11.04 -18.20
CA ALA A 196 -3.69 10.29 -16.95
C ALA A 196 -5.07 10.06 -16.35
N SER A 197 -5.26 8.88 -15.76
CA SER A 197 -6.46 8.51 -15.02
C SER A 197 -6.08 7.66 -13.81
N CYS A 198 -6.87 7.77 -12.76
CA CYS A 198 -6.73 6.94 -11.56
C CYS A 198 -8.11 6.71 -10.96
N GLU A 199 -8.36 5.49 -10.47
CA GLU A 199 -9.64 5.16 -9.83
C GLU A 199 -9.88 6.08 -8.62
N GLY A 200 -11.09 6.63 -8.52
CA GLY A 200 -11.47 7.54 -7.44
C GLY A 200 -11.03 8.99 -7.64
N TYR A 201 -10.40 9.32 -8.74
CA TYR A 201 -9.98 10.68 -9.08
C TYR A 201 -10.79 11.28 -10.23
N HIS A 202 -10.95 12.59 -10.21
CA HIS A 202 -11.49 13.29 -11.35
C HIS A 202 -10.55 13.17 -12.56
N PRO A 203 -11.11 13.17 -13.79
CA PRO A 203 -10.29 13.14 -14.99
C PRO A 203 -9.26 14.27 -15.02
N MET A 204 -8.14 14.00 -15.67
CA MET A 204 -7.10 15.01 -15.88
C MET A 204 -7.66 16.20 -16.66
N HIS A 205 -7.36 17.42 -16.19
CA HIS A 205 -7.79 18.64 -16.84
C HIS A 205 -7.18 18.80 -18.25
N GLU A 206 -7.96 19.36 -19.19
CA GLU A 206 -7.54 19.52 -20.59
C GLU A 206 -6.24 20.33 -20.76
N VAL A 207 -5.94 21.26 -19.85
CA VAL A 207 -4.68 22.03 -19.89
C VAL A 207 -3.43 21.16 -19.84
N HIS A 208 -3.50 20.00 -19.19
CA HIS A 208 -2.40 19.06 -19.10
C HIS A 208 -2.27 18.16 -20.34
N LYS A 209 -3.27 18.19 -21.23
CA LYS A 209 -3.29 17.43 -22.50
C LYS A 209 -2.71 18.21 -23.68
N ALA A 210 -2.16 19.40 -23.44
CA ALA A 210 -1.56 20.21 -24.51
C ALA A 210 -0.35 19.47 -25.13
N PRO A 211 -0.18 19.54 -26.46
CA PRO A 211 0.96 18.95 -27.14
C PRO A 211 2.29 19.55 -26.64
N PHE A 212 3.34 18.73 -26.67
CA PHE A 212 4.69 19.13 -26.30
C PHE A 212 5.73 18.39 -27.13
N SER A 213 6.97 18.91 -27.08
CA SER A 213 8.08 18.37 -27.83
C SER A 213 8.88 17.36 -27.00
N VAL A 214 9.35 16.33 -27.68
CA VAL A 214 10.38 15.39 -27.23
C VAL A 214 11.58 15.56 -28.15
N LYS A 215 12.77 15.76 -27.58
CA LYS A 215 14.00 15.97 -28.33
C LYS A 215 15.00 14.85 -28.08
N ALA A 216 15.84 14.61 -29.10
CA ALA A 216 16.91 13.63 -28.98
C ALA A 216 17.89 13.99 -27.85
N ASN A 217 18.33 12.97 -27.11
CA ASN A 217 19.27 13.08 -25.99
C ASN A 217 18.80 14.01 -24.85
N GLU A 218 17.50 14.29 -24.77
CA GLU A 218 16.92 15.12 -23.74
C GLU A 218 15.81 14.36 -22.96
N THR A 219 15.59 14.74 -21.73
CA THR A 219 14.45 14.28 -20.92
C THR A 219 13.44 15.41 -20.77
N THR A 220 12.21 15.19 -21.23
CA THR A 220 11.10 16.11 -21.06
C THR A 220 10.39 15.83 -19.75
N TYR A 221 10.28 16.82 -18.86
CA TYR A 221 9.65 16.66 -17.54
C TYR A 221 8.20 17.13 -17.54
N LYS A 222 7.30 16.30 -17.00
CA LYS A 222 5.86 16.58 -16.94
C LYS A 222 5.29 16.30 -15.55
N PHE A 223 4.48 17.25 -15.06
CA PHE A 223 3.76 17.10 -13.81
C PHE A 223 2.26 17.06 -14.12
N LEU A 224 1.67 15.91 -13.91
CA LEU A 224 0.25 15.69 -14.13
C LEU A 224 -0.46 15.75 -12.77
N HIS A 225 -1.57 16.45 -12.74
CA HIS A 225 -2.39 16.58 -11.56
C HIS A 225 -3.80 16.06 -11.85
N LEU A 226 -4.25 15.18 -10.97
CA LEU A 226 -5.63 14.74 -10.89
C LEU A 226 -6.36 15.55 -9.81
N ASN A 227 -7.68 15.59 -9.83
CA ASN A 227 -8.49 16.44 -8.94
C ASN A 227 -8.17 17.95 -9.06
N ASP A 228 -7.71 18.41 -10.21
CA ASP A 228 -7.47 19.82 -10.43
C ASP A 228 -8.76 20.63 -10.24
N THR A 229 -8.74 21.61 -9.33
CA THR A 229 -9.91 22.44 -8.99
C THR A 229 -10.39 23.32 -10.14
N ALA A 230 -9.56 23.58 -11.14
CA ALA A 230 -9.97 24.25 -12.36
C ALA A 230 -10.95 23.40 -13.20
N TYR A 231 -11.04 22.11 -12.90
CA TYR A 231 -11.96 21.17 -13.55
C TYR A 231 -12.93 20.58 -12.54
N ILE A 232 -13.92 21.37 -12.13
CA ILE A 232 -15.09 20.84 -11.44
C ILE A 232 -16.19 20.75 -12.49
N PRO A 233 -16.66 19.55 -12.87
CA PRO A 233 -17.83 19.43 -13.73
C PRO A 233 -18.99 20.23 -13.11
N PRO A 234 -19.75 20.99 -13.90
CA PRO A 234 -20.83 21.86 -13.37
C PRO A 234 -21.96 21.08 -12.64
N THR A 235 -21.94 19.75 -12.65
CA THR A 235 -22.91 18.86 -11.99
C THR A 235 -22.48 18.37 -10.60
N ILE A 236 -21.24 18.63 -10.15
CA ILE A 236 -20.79 18.25 -8.82
C ILE A 236 -20.66 19.52 -7.99
N HIS A 237 -21.69 19.81 -7.20
CA HIS A 237 -21.65 20.91 -6.24
C HIS A 237 -20.78 20.54 -5.04
N TYR A 238 -19.49 20.84 -5.09
CA TYR A 238 -18.68 20.93 -3.89
C TYR A 238 -18.97 22.29 -3.23
N THR A 239 -20.00 22.34 -2.42
CA THR A 239 -20.26 23.52 -1.59
C THR A 239 -19.34 23.48 -0.39
N ASN A 240 -18.45 24.45 -0.28
CA ASN A 240 -17.51 24.72 0.80
C ASN A 240 -16.14 24.05 0.68
N TYR A 241 -15.27 24.64 -0.13
CA TYR A 241 -13.83 24.44 0.04
C TYR A 241 -13.37 25.17 1.30
N PRO A 242 -12.84 24.48 2.29
CA PRO A 242 -12.19 25.13 3.41
C PRO A 242 -10.86 25.74 2.95
N ASN A 243 -10.45 26.76 3.69
CA ASN A 243 -9.20 27.48 3.60
C ASN A 243 -8.05 26.68 2.94
N PRO A 244 -7.37 27.18 1.91
CA PRO A 244 -6.29 26.48 1.20
C PRO A 244 -5.09 26.08 2.07
N ASN A 245 -5.06 26.49 3.33
CA ASN A 245 -4.04 26.12 4.31
C ASN A 245 -4.48 25.00 5.27
N GLN A 246 -5.68 24.47 5.12
CA GLN A 246 -6.13 23.28 5.84
C GLN A 246 -6.12 22.07 4.91
N PRO A 247 -5.86 20.84 5.40
CA PRO A 247 -6.09 19.65 4.61
C PRO A 247 -7.53 19.72 4.10
N ILE A 248 -7.69 19.67 2.77
CA ILE A 248 -9.02 19.61 2.16
C ILE A 248 -9.57 18.23 2.51
N TYR A 249 -10.41 18.21 3.51
CA TYR A 249 -11.30 17.10 3.72
C TYR A 249 -12.37 17.24 2.63
N LEU A 250 -12.44 16.31 1.68
CA LEU A 250 -13.68 16.11 0.96
C LEU A 250 -14.72 15.90 2.05
N ASP A 251 -15.60 16.89 2.23
CA ASP A 251 -16.73 16.67 3.07
C ASP A 251 -17.46 15.45 2.50
N VAL A 252 -17.32 14.34 3.21
CA VAL A 252 -18.31 13.29 3.03
C VAL A 252 -19.62 14.01 3.24
N PRO A 253 -20.53 14.03 2.25
CA PRO A 253 -21.74 14.80 2.36
C PRO A 253 -22.37 14.48 3.71
N LYS A 254 -22.75 15.51 4.47
CA LYS A 254 -23.38 15.33 5.80
C LYS A 254 -24.63 14.44 5.70
N SER A 255 -25.09 14.20 4.49
CA SER A 255 -26.11 13.22 4.15
C SER A 255 -25.76 12.60 2.80
N PHE A 256 -25.58 11.28 2.74
CA PHE A 256 -25.72 10.52 1.50
C PHE A 256 -26.98 9.68 1.58
N GLU A 257 -27.64 9.50 0.46
CA GLU A 257 -28.76 8.58 0.37
C GLU A 257 -28.20 7.19 0.18
N MET A 258 -28.65 6.26 1.01
CA MET A 258 -28.40 4.84 0.81
C MET A 258 -29.57 4.31 0.00
N GLU A 259 -29.30 3.87 -1.21
CA GLU A 259 -30.28 3.23 -2.07
C GLU A 259 -30.07 1.72 -2.01
N GLN A 260 -31.12 0.99 -1.70
CA GLN A 260 -31.13 -0.45 -1.89
C GLN A 260 -31.32 -0.72 -3.39
N VAL A 261 -30.22 -0.97 -4.10
CA VAL A 261 -30.22 -1.08 -5.55
C VAL A 261 -30.98 -2.33 -6.01
N PHE A 262 -30.91 -3.44 -5.25
CA PHE A 262 -31.74 -4.63 -5.49
C PHE A 262 -31.57 -5.73 -4.42
N VAL A 263 -32.49 -6.69 -4.44
CA VAL A 263 -32.38 -7.99 -3.78
C VAL A 263 -32.34 -9.05 -4.87
N ASN A 264 -31.22 -9.78 -5.01
CA ASN A 264 -31.09 -10.73 -6.10
C ASN A 264 -31.24 -12.19 -5.63
N LYS A 265 -32.35 -12.80 -6.00
CA LYS A 265 -32.65 -14.22 -5.74
C LYS A 265 -31.70 -15.22 -6.43
N GLN A 266 -30.82 -14.77 -7.36
CA GLN A 266 -29.83 -15.66 -7.96
C GLN A 266 -28.62 -15.88 -7.05
N LEU A 267 -28.25 -14.89 -6.25
CA LEU A 267 -27.22 -15.06 -5.22
C LEU A 267 -27.66 -16.03 -4.15
N ASP A 268 -28.96 -16.04 -3.82
CA ASP A 268 -29.54 -16.97 -2.83
C ASP A 268 -29.22 -18.42 -3.17
N LYS A 269 -29.25 -18.81 -4.44
CA LYS A 269 -29.02 -20.21 -4.85
C LYS A 269 -27.59 -20.68 -4.56
N LEU A 270 -26.59 -19.82 -4.73
CA LEU A 270 -25.19 -20.18 -4.46
C LEU A 270 -24.93 -20.27 -2.96
N PHE A 271 -25.56 -19.40 -2.18
CA PHE A 271 -25.29 -19.24 -0.76
C PHE A 271 -26.36 -19.86 0.15
N THR A 272 -27.48 -20.39 -0.42
CA THR A 272 -28.51 -21.08 0.36
C THR A 272 -27.93 -22.20 1.20
N GLY A 273 -28.22 -22.20 2.50
CA GLY A 273 -27.69 -23.17 3.45
C GLY A 273 -26.19 -23.02 3.77
N LYS A 274 -25.60 -21.89 3.42
CA LYS A 274 -24.21 -21.56 3.76
C LYS A 274 -24.13 -20.32 4.65
N THR A 275 -23.13 -20.29 5.49
CA THR A 275 -22.81 -19.12 6.31
C THR A 275 -21.78 -18.28 5.59
N ILE A 276 -22.07 -17.00 5.37
CA ILE A 276 -21.12 -16.05 4.82
C ILE A 276 -20.09 -15.72 5.91
N ARG A 277 -18.83 -15.96 5.60
CA ARG A 277 -17.71 -15.71 6.51
C ARG A 277 -17.08 -14.35 6.27
N ARG A 278 -16.95 -13.96 4.99
CA ARG A 278 -16.33 -12.70 4.59
C ARG A 278 -16.87 -12.22 3.25
N ALA A 279 -17.07 -10.93 3.15
CA ALA A 279 -17.29 -10.27 1.87
C ALA A 279 -16.30 -9.10 1.75
N LEU A 280 -15.57 -9.04 0.65
CA LEU A 280 -14.59 -8.00 0.36
C LEU A 280 -14.94 -7.33 -0.96
N TYR A 281 -14.89 -6.01 -0.99
CA TYR A 281 -15.08 -5.24 -2.22
C TYR A 281 -13.72 -4.78 -2.75
N ARG A 282 -13.46 -4.99 -4.04
CA ARG A 282 -12.28 -4.46 -4.71
C ARG A 282 -12.52 -4.36 -6.21
N ASN A 283 -12.14 -3.22 -6.80
CA ASN A 283 -12.19 -2.97 -8.26
C ASN A 283 -13.56 -3.31 -8.88
N GLY A 284 -14.64 -2.79 -8.29
CA GLY A 284 -15.99 -3.00 -8.79
C GLY A 284 -16.58 -4.40 -8.52
N LEU A 285 -15.86 -5.29 -7.86
CA LEU A 285 -16.29 -6.67 -7.61
C LEU A 285 -16.35 -7.01 -6.12
N MET A 286 -17.29 -7.86 -5.75
CA MET A 286 -17.40 -8.45 -4.41
C MET A 286 -16.80 -9.86 -4.42
N TYR A 287 -15.95 -10.15 -3.46
CA TYR A 287 -15.37 -11.47 -3.21
C TYR A 287 -16.03 -12.04 -1.96
N VAL A 288 -16.80 -13.07 -2.11
CA VAL A 288 -17.63 -13.62 -1.04
C VAL A 288 -17.19 -15.03 -0.70
N LEU A 289 -16.77 -15.22 0.54
CA LEU A 289 -16.49 -16.52 1.12
C LEU A 289 -17.68 -16.98 1.94
N ALA A 290 -18.22 -18.14 1.61
CA ALA A 290 -19.27 -18.81 2.35
C ALA A 290 -18.90 -20.27 2.63
N ILE A 291 -19.43 -20.83 3.72
CA ILE A 291 -19.14 -22.18 4.19
C ILE A 291 -20.44 -22.91 4.46
N ASP A 292 -20.55 -24.13 3.97
CA ASP A 292 -21.73 -24.97 4.21
C ASP A 292 -21.67 -25.73 5.55
N SER A 293 -22.71 -26.46 5.86
CA SER A 293 -22.82 -27.27 7.09
C SER A 293 -21.78 -28.40 7.18
N LYS A 294 -21.14 -28.77 6.05
CA LYS A 294 -20.06 -29.76 5.99
C LYS A 294 -18.69 -29.09 6.03
N LYS A 295 -18.65 -27.77 6.23
CA LYS A 295 -17.46 -26.93 6.26
C LYS A 295 -16.73 -26.82 4.91
N GLU A 296 -17.45 -27.08 3.81
CA GLU A 296 -16.89 -26.89 2.47
C GLU A 296 -17.01 -25.42 2.06
N PRO A 297 -15.89 -24.80 1.64
CA PRO A 297 -15.88 -23.40 1.25
C PRO A 297 -16.43 -23.19 -0.16
N THR A 298 -17.09 -22.06 -0.33
CA THR A 298 -17.44 -21.50 -1.64
C THR A 298 -16.89 -20.08 -1.69
N LEU A 299 -16.01 -19.84 -2.64
CA LEU A 299 -15.44 -18.51 -2.88
C LEU A 299 -15.91 -18.01 -4.23
N ALA A 300 -16.72 -16.96 -4.23
CA ALA A 300 -17.34 -16.42 -5.43
C ALA A 300 -16.94 -14.96 -5.67
N VAL A 301 -16.81 -14.60 -6.93
CA VAL A 301 -16.67 -13.22 -7.39
C VAL A 301 -18.03 -12.79 -7.95
N VAL A 302 -18.57 -11.74 -7.40
CA VAL A 302 -19.89 -11.20 -7.71
C VAL A 302 -19.75 -9.77 -8.21
N ASN A 303 -20.39 -9.48 -9.31
CA ASN A 303 -20.53 -8.10 -9.78
C ASN A 303 -21.72 -7.47 -9.03
N PRO A 304 -21.51 -6.47 -8.17
CA PRO A 304 -22.58 -5.88 -7.37
C PRO A 304 -23.57 -5.07 -8.21
N ASP A 305 -23.15 -4.46 -9.32
CA ASP A 305 -24.02 -3.64 -10.17
C ASP A 305 -25.05 -4.47 -10.93
N SER A 306 -24.65 -5.66 -11.37
CA SER A 306 -25.53 -6.59 -12.09
C SER A 306 -26.09 -7.71 -11.22
N CYS A 307 -25.60 -7.86 -10.01
CA CYS A 307 -25.81 -8.99 -9.10
C CYS A 307 -25.59 -10.36 -9.75
N LYS A 308 -24.63 -10.45 -10.60
CA LYS A 308 -24.26 -11.70 -11.24
C LYS A 308 -23.01 -12.28 -10.61
N ILE A 309 -23.01 -13.59 -10.51
CA ILE A 309 -21.79 -14.32 -10.19
C ILE A 309 -20.92 -14.33 -11.45
N GLU A 310 -19.79 -13.66 -11.40
CA GLU A 310 -18.82 -13.63 -12.50
C GLU A 310 -18.11 -14.98 -12.60
N THR A 311 -17.71 -15.52 -11.46
CA THR A 311 -17.02 -16.81 -11.38
C THR A 311 -16.97 -17.32 -9.94
N THR A 312 -16.68 -18.61 -9.78
CA THR A 312 -16.25 -19.20 -8.52
C THR A 312 -14.75 -19.49 -8.59
N LEU A 313 -14.02 -19.21 -7.52
CA LEU A 313 -12.59 -19.47 -7.44
C LEU A 313 -12.34 -20.90 -6.93
N PRO A 314 -11.29 -21.57 -7.41
CA PRO A 314 -10.96 -22.92 -6.95
C PRO A 314 -10.63 -22.92 -5.45
N THR A 315 -11.13 -23.91 -4.72
CA THR A 315 -10.89 -24.13 -3.29
C THR A 315 -10.52 -25.58 -2.96
N ASP A 316 -10.42 -26.42 -3.96
CA ASP A 316 -10.13 -27.86 -3.85
C ASP A 316 -8.73 -28.18 -3.27
N PHE A 317 -7.80 -27.24 -3.39
CA PHE A 317 -6.46 -27.31 -2.80
C PHE A 317 -6.40 -26.85 -1.33
N CYS A 318 -7.46 -26.26 -0.82
CA CYS A 318 -7.56 -25.86 0.59
C CYS A 318 -7.78 -27.10 1.46
N SER A 319 -7.07 -27.18 2.57
CA SER A 319 -7.07 -28.36 3.43
C SER A 319 -7.14 -28.03 4.90
N VAL A 320 -7.68 -28.97 5.67
CA VAL A 320 -7.72 -28.96 7.13
C VAL A 320 -7.65 -30.40 7.64
N VAL A 321 -7.00 -30.60 8.76
CA VAL A 321 -6.86 -31.94 9.38
C VAL A 321 -7.82 -32.09 10.55
N SER A 322 -8.00 -31.05 11.37
CA SER A 322 -8.84 -31.12 12.54
C SER A 322 -10.34 -31.10 12.20
N THR A 323 -11.13 -31.89 12.91
CA THR A 323 -12.59 -31.98 12.72
C THR A 323 -13.31 -30.67 12.98
N ASN A 324 -12.77 -29.80 13.84
CA ASN A 324 -13.34 -28.50 14.16
C ASN A 324 -12.82 -27.37 13.28
N GLY A 325 -11.87 -27.65 12.39
CA GLY A 325 -11.29 -26.68 11.48
C GLY A 325 -12.15 -26.38 10.26
N TYR A 326 -11.68 -25.41 9.48
CA TYR A 326 -12.25 -25.01 8.19
C TYR A 326 -11.15 -25.02 7.12
N LYS A 327 -11.43 -25.59 5.95
CA LYS A 327 -10.48 -25.62 4.82
C LYS A 327 -10.07 -24.22 4.37
N LEU A 328 -11.03 -23.29 4.39
CA LEU A 328 -10.85 -21.86 4.15
C LEU A 328 -11.77 -21.11 5.12
N SER A 329 -11.22 -20.38 6.07
CA SER A 329 -11.98 -19.73 7.13
C SER A 329 -12.16 -18.24 6.90
N ASP A 330 -11.19 -17.58 6.30
CA ASP A 330 -11.21 -16.15 6.05
C ASP A 330 -10.32 -15.76 4.86
N ILE A 331 -10.60 -14.58 4.29
CA ILE A 331 -9.90 -14.02 3.13
C ILE A 331 -9.56 -12.54 3.37
N SER A 332 -8.52 -12.07 2.73
CA SER A 332 -8.10 -10.67 2.73
C SER A 332 -7.43 -10.31 1.39
N PHE A 333 -7.16 -9.02 1.16
CA PHE A 333 -6.35 -8.58 0.04
C PHE A 333 -5.00 -8.07 0.53
N THR A 334 -3.95 -8.34 -0.24
CA THR A 334 -2.69 -7.61 -0.12
C THR A 334 -2.84 -6.19 -0.68
N ALA A 335 -1.89 -5.31 -0.40
CA ALA A 335 -1.86 -3.97 -0.99
C ALA A 335 -1.83 -4.01 -2.52
N GLU A 336 -1.13 -4.99 -3.09
CA GLU A 336 -1.04 -5.24 -4.55
C GLU A 336 -2.33 -5.78 -5.16
N GLY A 337 -3.30 -6.17 -4.32
CA GLY A 337 -4.57 -6.72 -4.78
C GLY A 337 -4.58 -8.22 -5.01
N VAL A 338 -3.60 -8.94 -4.51
CA VAL A 338 -3.63 -10.39 -4.50
C VAL A 338 -4.60 -10.86 -3.42
N LEU A 339 -5.55 -11.71 -3.79
CA LEU A 339 -6.45 -12.34 -2.84
C LEU A 339 -5.70 -13.43 -2.08
N VAL A 340 -5.72 -13.36 -0.77
CA VAL A 340 -5.15 -14.34 0.15
C VAL A 340 -6.21 -14.90 1.08
N GLY A 341 -5.97 -16.07 1.63
CA GLY A 341 -6.88 -16.69 2.59
C GLY A 341 -6.15 -17.62 3.54
N CYS A 342 -6.83 -18.06 4.59
CA CYS A 342 -6.27 -19.03 5.53
C CYS A 342 -7.28 -20.14 5.87
N ASN A 343 -6.77 -21.31 6.29
CA ASN A 343 -7.59 -22.31 6.96
C ASN A 343 -7.79 -21.92 8.44
N MET A 344 -8.70 -22.59 9.12
CA MET A 344 -8.75 -22.62 10.58
C MET A 344 -8.37 -24.03 11.05
N GLU A 345 -7.25 -24.16 11.75
CA GLU A 345 -6.69 -25.44 12.14
C GLU A 345 -6.37 -25.51 13.62
N ALA A 346 -6.63 -26.66 14.23
CA ALA A 346 -6.10 -26.95 15.56
C ALA A 346 -4.62 -27.28 15.44
N VAL A 347 -3.80 -26.27 15.63
CA VAL A 347 -2.35 -26.43 15.59
C VAL A 347 -1.90 -27.16 16.84
N THR A 348 -1.57 -28.44 16.66
CA THR A 348 -1.12 -29.35 17.70
C THR A 348 0.35 -29.70 17.51
N PHE A 349 0.93 -30.53 18.41
CA PHE A 349 2.26 -31.09 18.19
C PHE A 349 2.33 -32.09 17.02
N ASN A 350 1.19 -32.44 16.44
CA ASN A 350 1.16 -33.25 15.22
C ASN A 350 1.62 -32.39 14.04
N PRO A 351 2.72 -32.74 13.36
CA PRO A 351 3.24 -31.94 12.23
C PRO A 351 2.31 -31.91 11.01
N SER A 352 1.28 -32.77 10.99
CA SER A 352 0.25 -32.73 9.94
C SER A 352 -0.77 -31.61 10.13
N ASN A 353 -0.94 -31.10 11.36
CA ASN A 353 -1.87 -30.03 11.67
C ASN A 353 -1.18 -28.67 11.44
N LYS A 354 -1.40 -28.09 10.28
CA LYS A 354 -0.73 -26.86 9.89
C LYS A 354 -1.74 -25.75 9.63
N TRP A 355 -1.42 -24.56 10.11
CA TRP A 355 -2.08 -23.37 9.65
C TRP A 355 -1.55 -23.00 8.27
N ASN A 356 -2.44 -22.95 7.29
CA ASN A 356 -2.12 -22.75 5.88
C ASN A 356 -2.59 -21.39 5.41
N LEU A 357 -1.75 -20.74 4.62
CA LEU A 357 -2.06 -19.54 3.86
C LEU A 357 -2.15 -19.89 2.37
N TYR A 358 -3.17 -19.38 1.74
CA TYR A 358 -3.47 -19.58 0.32
C TYR A 358 -3.42 -18.26 -0.43
N LYS A 359 -3.14 -18.32 -1.73
CA LYS A 359 -3.26 -17.15 -2.61
C LYS A 359 -3.95 -17.50 -3.91
N TRP A 360 -4.66 -16.53 -4.45
CA TRP A 360 -5.31 -16.62 -5.76
C TRP A 360 -4.75 -15.54 -6.67
N THR A 361 -4.38 -15.95 -7.87
CA THR A 361 -3.88 -15.07 -8.93
C THR A 361 -4.73 -15.25 -10.18
N LYS A 362 -4.88 -14.17 -10.96
CA LYS A 362 -5.61 -14.19 -12.22
C LYS A 362 -4.63 -13.96 -13.37
N ALA A 363 -4.52 -14.93 -14.26
CA ALA A 363 -3.71 -14.82 -15.48
C ALA A 363 -4.55 -15.22 -16.68
N ASN A 364 -4.50 -14.43 -17.74
CA ASN A 364 -5.27 -14.66 -18.98
C ASN A 364 -6.76 -14.92 -18.72
N GLY A 365 -7.36 -14.17 -17.80
CA GLY A 365 -8.77 -14.30 -17.43
C GLY A 365 -9.09 -15.49 -16.51
N LYS A 366 -8.16 -16.39 -16.26
CA LYS A 366 -8.36 -17.60 -15.45
C LYS A 366 -7.79 -17.42 -14.05
N TRP A 367 -8.57 -17.77 -13.04
CA TRP A 367 -8.12 -17.82 -11.66
C TRP A 367 -7.44 -19.15 -11.34
N THR A 368 -6.32 -19.07 -10.65
CA THR A 368 -5.59 -20.20 -10.06
C THR A 368 -5.36 -19.94 -8.59
N GLY A 369 -5.55 -20.97 -7.77
CA GLY A 369 -5.28 -20.91 -6.34
C GLY A 369 -4.12 -21.83 -6.00
N THR A 370 -3.31 -21.45 -5.02
CA THR A 370 -2.17 -22.25 -4.55
C THR A 370 -1.99 -22.12 -3.04
N LEU A 371 -1.46 -23.18 -2.42
CA LEU A 371 -0.89 -23.07 -1.09
C LEU A 371 0.32 -22.13 -1.17
N TRP A 372 0.31 -21.08 -0.36
CA TRP A 372 1.40 -20.11 -0.33
C TRP A 372 2.38 -20.40 0.80
N GLN A 373 1.87 -20.60 2.03
CA GLN A 373 2.67 -20.89 3.21
C GLN A 373 1.96 -21.93 4.08
N SER A 374 2.74 -22.63 4.91
CA SER A 374 2.22 -23.66 5.80
C SER A 374 3.05 -23.69 7.09
N HIS A 375 2.40 -23.48 8.22
CA HIS A 375 3.07 -23.34 9.52
C HIS A 375 2.60 -24.38 10.53
N ALA A 376 3.56 -25.12 11.12
CA ALA A 376 3.32 -26.03 12.23
C ALA A 376 3.38 -25.29 13.58
N ASN A 377 2.99 -25.96 14.66
CA ASN A 377 2.95 -25.37 16.01
C ASN A 377 4.31 -24.84 16.52
N ASN A 378 5.40 -25.50 16.13
CA ASN A 378 6.76 -25.06 16.47
C ASN A 378 7.26 -23.89 15.63
N GLU A 379 6.62 -23.64 14.48
CA GLU A 379 6.90 -22.53 13.56
C GLU A 379 5.99 -21.34 13.84
N THR A 380 4.81 -21.59 14.42
CA THR A 380 3.93 -20.55 14.95
C THR A 380 4.45 -20.18 16.33
N ALA A 381 4.78 -18.92 16.53
CA ALA A 381 5.42 -18.45 17.75
C ALA A 381 4.64 -18.79 19.02
N GLY A 382 5.03 -19.82 19.69
CA GLY A 382 4.54 -20.22 21.00
C GLY A 382 3.84 -21.59 21.00
N ASN A 383 4.22 -22.41 22.00
CA ASN A 383 3.66 -23.74 22.22
C ASN A 383 2.17 -23.65 22.63
N TYR A 384 1.27 -23.72 21.67
CA TYR A 384 -0.16 -23.90 21.93
C TYR A 384 -0.56 -25.33 21.62
N ASN A 385 -0.77 -26.09 22.65
CA ASN A 385 -1.48 -27.35 22.53
C ASN A 385 -2.96 -27.08 22.22
N ASN A 386 -3.42 -27.57 21.06
CA ASN A 386 -4.82 -27.54 20.64
C ASN A 386 -5.43 -26.14 20.47
N ALA A 387 -4.63 -25.13 20.15
CA ALA A 387 -5.18 -23.84 19.77
C ALA A 387 -5.72 -23.87 18.35
N MET A 388 -6.93 -23.34 18.18
CA MET A 388 -7.49 -23.07 16.86
C MET A 388 -6.90 -21.78 16.35
N VAL A 389 -6.14 -21.84 15.24
CA VAL A 389 -5.50 -20.69 14.60
C VAL A 389 -6.20 -20.39 13.28
N GLY A 390 -6.43 -19.14 12.96
CA GLY A 390 -6.96 -18.75 11.66
C GLY A 390 -8.47 -18.52 11.63
N THR A 391 -9.09 -18.14 12.73
CA THR A 391 -10.52 -17.79 12.74
C THR A 391 -10.79 -16.57 11.87
N THR A 392 -9.86 -15.62 11.83
CA THR A 392 -9.90 -14.39 11.05
C THR A 392 -8.54 -14.12 10.43
N LEU A 393 -8.53 -13.32 9.37
CA LEU A 393 -7.32 -12.94 8.63
C LEU A 393 -7.36 -11.45 8.29
N ALA A 394 -6.39 -10.69 8.80
CA ALA A 394 -6.14 -9.34 8.36
C ALA A 394 -4.74 -9.26 7.74
N TYR A 395 -4.64 -8.68 6.57
CA TYR A 395 -3.40 -8.57 5.81
C TYR A 395 -3.09 -7.11 5.51
N SER A 396 -1.91 -6.65 5.89
CA SER A 396 -1.39 -5.33 5.58
C SER A 396 -0.03 -5.44 4.91
N GLY A 397 0.14 -4.84 3.75
CA GLY A 397 1.38 -4.87 2.97
C GLY A 397 1.30 -5.71 1.71
N THR A 398 2.45 -6.00 1.13
CA THR A 398 2.64 -6.76 -0.12
C THR A 398 2.97 -8.23 0.18
N LEU A 399 3.02 -9.08 -0.85
CA LEU A 399 3.46 -10.49 -0.67
C LEU A 399 4.92 -10.61 -0.21
N THR A 400 5.73 -9.58 -0.40
CA THR A 400 7.16 -9.57 -0.05
C THR A 400 7.45 -8.80 1.24
N GLU A 401 6.59 -7.87 1.62
CA GLU A 401 6.75 -7.06 2.84
C GLU A 401 5.38 -6.74 3.44
N GLY A 402 5.14 -7.18 4.67
CA GLY A 402 3.85 -6.93 5.28
C GLY A 402 3.67 -7.56 6.65
N ILE A 403 2.44 -7.44 7.14
CA ILE A 403 2.00 -8.01 8.40
C ILE A 403 0.69 -8.76 8.18
N ILE A 404 0.64 -9.99 8.68
CA ILE A 404 -0.58 -10.77 8.78
C ILE A 404 -0.96 -10.86 10.25
N ALA A 405 -2.20 -10.53 10.56
CA ALA A 405 -2.76 -10.71 11.88
C ALA A 405 -3.90 -11.73 11.85
N THR A 406 -3.85 -12.68 12.76
CA THR A 406 -4.89 -13.68 13.01
C THR A 406 -5.00 -13.94 14.50
N THR A 407 -5.89 -14.84 14.88
CA THR A 407 -6.08 -15.20 16.29
C THR A 407 -5.84 -16.68 16.53
N ALA A 408 -5.40 -16.98 17.73
CA ALA A 408 -5.35 -18.32 18.27
C ALA A 408 -6.20 -18.39 19.55
N TYR A 409 -7.09 -19.36 19.66
CA TYR A 409 -7.83 -19.60 20.88
C TYR A 409 -7.76 -21.07 21.28
N THR A 410 -7.73 -21.33 22.59
CA THR A 410 -7.75 -22.69 23.12
C THR A 410 -9.18 -23.09 23.46
N THR A 411 -9.62 -24.25 22.95
CA THR A 411 -10.89 -24.83 23.31
C THR A 411 -10.77 -25.56 24.65
N GLY A 412 -11.64 -25.25 25.61
CA GLY A 412 -11.81 -26.03 26.83
C GLY A 412 -10.99 -25.62 28.05
N SER A 413 -10.32 -24.50 28.05
CA SER A 413 -9.61 -23.98 29.24
C SER A 413 -10.06 -22.55 29.57
N SER A 414 -10.48 -22.34 30.80
CA SER A 414 -10.81 -21.01 31.34
C SER A 414 -9.61 -20.11 31.54
N THR A 415 -8.39 -20.62 31.34
CA THR A 415 -7.15 -19.89 31.64
C THR A 415 -6.34 -19.52 30.40
N HIS A 416 -6.69 -20.02 29.22
CA HIS A 416 -5.97 -19.75 27.98
C HIS A 416 -6.89 -19.07 26.97
N GLY A 417 -7.06 -17.79 27.13
CA GLY A 417 -7.93 -16.99 26.25
C GLY A 417 -7.39 -16.85 24.82
N THR A 418 -8.20 -16.23 23.99
CA THR A 418 -7.81 -15.80 22.64
C THR A 418 -6.56 -14.93 22.68
N ARG A 419 -5.68 -15.10 21.72
CA ARG A 419 -4.45 -14.31 21.55
C ARG A 419 -4.25 -13.90 20.11
N PHE A 420 -3.51 -12.85 19.88
CA PHE A 420 -3.10 -12.46 18.55
C PHE A 420 -1.88 -13.27 18.10
N VAL A 421 -1.95 -13.77 16.88
CA VAL A 421 -0.80 -14.33 16.17
C VAL A 421 -0.47 -13.39 15.03
N ILE A 422 0.75 -12.91 15.03
CA ILE A 422 1.23 -11.95 14.05
C ILE A 422 2.32 -12.63 13.24
N TYR A 423 2.18 -12.54 11.93
CA TYR A 423 3.22 -12.94 10.99
C TYR A 423 3.78 -11.68 10.33
N THR A 424 5.08 -11.54 10.37
CA THR A 424 5.81 -10.53 9.61
C THR A 424 6.36 -11.16 8.34
N ILE A 425 6.23 -10.44 7.24
CA ILE A 425 6.73 -10.84 5.94
C ILE A 425 7.89 -9.92 5.61
N SER A 426 9.04 -10.49 5.26
CA SER A 426 10.22 -9.78 4.78
C SER A 426 10.99 -10.68 3.83
N ASP A 427 11.26 -10.21 2.61
CA ASP A 427 12.01 -10.94 1.57
C ASP A 427 11.52 -12.39 1.37
N ASP A 428 10.21 -12.57 1.19
CA ASP A 428 9.53 -13.88 1.07
C ASP A 428 9.64 -14.79 2.31
N ARG A 429 10.16 -14.28 3.42
CA ARG A 429 10.19 -14.98 4.70
C ARG A 429 8.99 -14.55 5.55
N ILE A 430 8.32 -15.54 6.10
CA ILE A 430 7.19 -15.32 7.00
C ILE A 430 7.57 -15.85 8.37
N GLU A 431 7.64 -14.96 9.35
CA GLU A 431 7.92 -15.30 10.74
C GLU A 431 6.69 -15.06 11.60
N GLY A 432 6.25 -16.10 12.29
CA GLY A 432 5.15 -16.00 13.24
C GLY A 432 5.63 -15.55 14.62
N SER A 433 4.88 -14.68 15.25
CA SER A 433 5.06 -14.33 16.65
C SER A 433 3.74 -14.21 17.38
N LEU A 434 3.71 -14.74 18.60
CA LEU A 434 2.57 -14.64 19.47
C LEU A 434 2.58 -13.32 20.21
N ARG A 435 1.41 -12.72 20.37
CA ARG A 435 1.21 -11.54 21.19
C ARG A 435 0.31 -11.85 22.36
N ASN A 436 0.65 -11.32 23.50
CA ASN A 436 -0.25 -11.31 24.64
C ASN A 436 -1.48 -10.45 24.32
N GLN A 437 -2.56 -10.67 25.06
CA GLN A 437 -3.71 -9.78 24.99
C GLN A 437 -3.31 -8.35 25.37
N PRO A 438 -3.97 -7.33 24.81
CA PRO A 438 -3.76 -5.95 25.23
C PRO A 438 -4.06 -5.77 26.72
N GLU A 439 -3.39 -4.80 27.35
CA GLU A 439 -3.64 -4.48 28.74
C GLU A 439 -5.10 -4.04 28.95
N GLY A 440 -5.74 -4.56 29.97
CA GLY A 440 -7.14 -4.28 30.30
C GLY A 440 -8.18 -4.98 29.41
N VAL A 441 -7.76 -5.82 28.46
CA VAL A 441 -8.66 -6.57 27.58
C VAL A 441 -8.53 -8.06 27.83
N THR A 442 -9.67 -8.70 28.10
CA THR A 442 -9.77 -10.16 28.20
C THR A 442 -10.34 -10.71 26.89
N LEU A 443 -9.48 -11.11 25.98
CA LEU A 443 -9.89 -11.56 24.63
C LEU A 443 -10.85 -12.77 24.65
N ALA A 444 -10.80 -13.60 25.70
CA ALA A 444 -11.74 -14.71 25.87
C ALA A 444 -13.21 -14.26 25.95
N GLU A 445 -13.48 -13.05 26.42
CA GLU A 445 -14.83 -12.48 26.50
C GLU A 445 -15.43 -12.14 25.15
N TYR A 446 -14.58 -12.02 24.10
CA TYR A 446 -15.01 -11.76 22.73
C TYR A 446 -15.60 -13.00 22.03
N GLY A 447 -15.40 -14.20 22.59
CA GLY A 447 -15.93 -15.44 22.02
C GLY A 447 -15.15 -15.92 20.80
N HIS A 448 -15.84 -16.62 19.92
CA HIS A 448 -15.24 -17.27 18.73
C HIS A 448 -15.66 -16.61 17.42
N GLU A 449 -16.71 -15.82 17.43
CA GLU A 449 -17.20 -15.09 16.27
C GLU A 449 -16.51 -13.72 16.21
N ILE A 450 -15.25 -13.74 15.79
CA ILE A 450 -14.39 -12.57 15.77
C ILE A 450 -14.05 -12.19 14.33
N GLN A 451 -13.91 -10.90 14.12
CA GLN A 451 -13.44 -10.32 12.88
C GLN A 451 -12.21 -9.46 13.16
N MET A 452 -11.22 -9.57 12.30
CA MET A 452 -10.07 -8.69 12.29
C MET A 452 -9.88 -8.10 10.90
N VAL A 453 -9.64 -6.82 10.84
CA VAL A 453 -9.38 -6.09 9.59
C VAL A 453 -8.25 -5.09 9.78
N VAL A 454 -7.59 -4.73 8.70
CA VAL A 454 -6.64 -3.61 8.71
C VAL A 454 -7.44 -2.31 8.90
N SER A 455 -6.95 -1.44 9.79
CA SER A 455 -7.60 -0.16 10.01
C SER A 455 -7.51 0.72 8.75
N PRO A 456 -8.61 1.33 8.30
CA PRO A 456 -8.55 2.28 7.21
C PRO A 456 -7.83 3.59 7.59
N ARG A 457 -7.59 3.80 8.88
CA ARG A 457 -6.90 4.98 9.40
C ARG A 457 -5.39 4.86 9.29
N ASP A 458 -4.87 3.65 9.51
CA ASP A 458 -3.45 3.38 9.58
C ASP A 458 -3.17 1.92 9.21
N SER A 459 -2.39 1.68 8.17
CA SER A 459 -2.05 0.33 7.69
C SER A 459 -1.22 -0.50 8.67
N SER A 460 -0.65 0.12 9.72
CA SER A 460 0.04 -0.58 10.82
C SER A 460 -0.88 -0.93 11.99
N SER A 461 -2.15 -0.54 11.92
CA SER A 461 -3.16 -0.79 12.93
C SER A 461 -4.23 -1.74 12.43
N PHE A 462 -4.86 -2.44 13.37
CA PHE A 462 -5.90 -3.42 13.11
C PHE A 462 -7.10 -3.14 14.00
N ILE A 463 -8.30 -3.44 13.48
CA ILE A 463 -9.54 -3.37 14.25
C ILE A 463 -9.99 -4.80 14.54
N PHE A 464 -10.21 -5.08 15.79
CA PHE A 464 -10.71 -6.36 16.30
C PHE A 464 -12.13 -6.18 16.80
N SER A 465 -13.06 -6.99 16.32
CA SER A 465 -14.48 -6.90 16.66
C SER A 465 -15.11 -8.27 16.90
N SER A 466 -16.15 -8.29 17.72
CA SER A 466 -16.99 -9.46 17.97
C SER A 466 -18.39 -9.01 18.38
N PRO A 467 -19.40 -9.90 18.37
CA PRO A 467 -20.74 -9.57 18.83
C PRO A 467 -20.84 -9.37 20.34
N ASN A 468 -19.87 -9.84 21.12
CA ASN A 468 -19.98 -9.93 22.56
C ASN A 468 -19.40 -8.74 23.31
N LYS A 469 -18.54 -7.97 22.64
CA LYS A 469 -17.79 -6.85 23.26
C LYS A 469 -17.55 -5.73 22.27
N GLU A 470 -17.25 -4.55 22.80
CA GLU A 470 -16.88 -3.39 22.02
C GLU A 470 -15.63 -3.65 21.18
N ALA A 471 -15.69 -3.26 19.91
CA ALA A 471 -14.53 -3.34 19.02
C ALA A 471 -13.43 -2.38 19.44
N PHE A 472 -12.18 -2.74 19.18
CA PHE A 472 -11.06 -1.86 19.46
C PHE A 472 -10.04 -1.84 18.33
N GLU A 473 -9.39 -0.71 18.17
CA GLU A 473 -8.25 -0.55 17.27
C GLU A 473 -6.95 -0.75 18.07
N TRP A 474 -6.03 -1.53 17.51
CA TRP A 474 -4.76 -1.84 18.14
C TRP A 474 -3.61 -1.76 17.16
N GLN A 475 -2.40 -1.57 17.65
CA GLN A 475 -1.18 -1.45 16.87
C GLN A 475 -0.06 -2.28 17.49
N ILE A 476 0.81 -2.83 16.63
CA ILE A 476 2.07 -3.44 17.03
C ILE A 476 3.10 -2.31 17.14
N VAL A 477 3.56 -2.05 18.36
CA VAL A 477 4.48 -0.93 18.61
C VAL A 477 5.95 -1.30 18.38
N ASN A 478 6.28 -2.60 18.48
CA ASN A 478 7.64 -3.10 18.27
C ASN A 478 7.63 -4.54 17.78
N THR A 479 8.79 -5.00 17.29
CA THR A 479 9.00 -6.36 16.81
C THR A 479 9.12 -7.41 17.92
N THR A 480 9.17 -7.00 19.20
CA THR A 480 9.21 -7.91 20.33
C THR A 480 7.84 -8.53 20.61
N LYS A 481 7.78 -9.62 21.38
CA LYS A 481 6.54 -10.30 21.77
C LYS A 481 5.72 -9.52 22.81
N SER A 482 5.79 -8.20 22.81
CA SER A 482 5.02 -7.34 23.71
C SER A 482 3.53 -7.36 23.38
N ALA A 483 2.71 -6.99 24.35
CA ALA A 483 1.28 -6.80 24.13
C ALA A 483 1.03 -5.69 23.09
N PRO A 484 0.00 -5.83 22.22
CA PRO A 484 -0.43 -4.75 21.37
C PRO A 484 -0.89 -3.52 22.15
N THR A 485 -0.72 -2.34 21.58
CA THR A 485 -1.22 -1.10 22.18
C THR A 485 -2.60 -0.78 21.64
N ILE A 486 -3.57 -0.57 22.52
CA ILE A 486 -4.90 -0.09 22.16
C ILE A 486 -4.81 1.38 21.77
N LYS A 487 -5.35 1.71 20.60
CA LYS A 487 -5.47 3.07 20.06
C LYS A 487 -6.80 3.71 20.42
N GLY A 488 -7.84 2.92 20.55
CA GLY A 488 -9.18 3.35 20.91
C GLY A 488 -10.12 2.16 20.99
N THR A 489 -11.19 2.30 21.75
CA THR A 489 -12.27 1.31 21.88
C THR A 489 -13.57 1.96 21.46
N MET A 490 -14.35 1.28 20.64
CA MET A 490 -15.67 1.78 20.21
C MET A 490 -16.62 1.86 21.41
N PRO A 491 -17.50 2.85 21.44
CA PRO A 491 -18.47 2.99 22.52
C PRO A 491 -19.68 2.04 22.40
N PHE A 492 -19.69 1.13 21.39
CA PHE A 492 -20.77 0.18 21.14
C PHE A 492 -20.21 -1.10 20.51
N HIS A 493 -21.01 -2.17 20.57
CA HIS A 493 -20.68 -3.45 19.97
C HIS A 493 -20.87 -3.40 18.45
N THR A 494 -19.99 -4.08 17.71
CA THR A 494 -20.15 -4.30 16.27
C THR A 494 -19.79 -5.74 15.94
N HIS A 495 -20.75 -6.49 15.40
CA HIS A 495 -20.48 -7.88 15.06
C HIS A 495 -19.82 -8.03 13.70
N VAL A 496 -20.43 -7.44 12.68
CA VAL A 496 -19.93 -7.49 11.31
C VAL A 496 -19.88 -6.06 10.79
N ALA A 497 -18.70 -5.46 10.81
CA ALA A 497 -18.52 -4.14 10.27
C ALA A 497 -17.53 -4.18 9.11
N ASN A 498 -17.81 -3.42 8.07
CA ASN A 498 -16.89 -3.18 6.99
C ASN A 498 -16.24 -1.81 7.18
N TYR A 499 -14.95 -1.78 6.97
CA TYR A 499 -14.11 -0.60 7.16
C TYR A 499 -13.44 -0.25 5.85
N PHE A 500 -13.48 1.01 5.46
CA PHE A 500 -12.90 1.46 4.20
C PHE A 500 -12.52 2.93 4.23
N LYS A 501 -11.66 3.32 3.30
CA LYS A 501 -11.41 4.73 3.01
C LYS A 501 -12.33 5.20 1.91
N TYR A 502 -12.92 6.38 2.11
CA TYR A 502 -13.59 7.14 1.07
C TYR A 502 -13.06 8.57 1.13
N ALA A 503 -12.42 8.99 0.06
CA ALA A 503 -11.65 10.23 0.05
C ALA A 503 -10.61 10.23 1.21
N ASN A 504 -10.65 11.23 2.07
CA ASN A 504 -9.79 11.33 3.25
C ASN A 504 -10.46 10.83 4.54
N LYS A 505 -11.67 10.28 4.44
CA LYS A 505 -12.42 9.75 5.57
C LYS A 505 -12.18 8.25 5.74
N SER A 506 -12.02 7.85 6.97
CA SER A 506 -12.07 6.44 7.37
C SER A 506 -13.48 6.15 7.84
N LEU A 507 -14.17 5.28 7.13
CA LEU A 507 -15.57 4.97 7.35
C LEU A 507 -15.74 3.55 7.87
N MET A 508 -16.78 3.37 8.68
CA MET A 508 -17.28 2.09 9.13
C MET A 508 -18.75 1.96 8.75
N VAL A 509 -19.10 0.83 8.17
CA VAL A 509 -20.49 0.42 7.95
C VAL A 509 -20.78 -0.76 8.86
N ALA A 510 -21.73 -0.61 9.74
CA ALA A 510 -22.10 -1.63 10.71
C ALA A 510 -23.62 -1.83 10.79
N PRO A 511 -24.10 -3.03 11.16
CA PRO A 511 -25.49 -3.20 11.54
C PRO A 511 -25.84 -2.28 12.72
N LEU A 512 -27.04 -1.71 12.69
CA LEU A 512 -27.63 -1.02 13.83
C LEU A 512 -28.15 -2.07 14.81
N GLU A 513 -27.50 -2.17 15.96
CA GLU A 513 -28.03 -2.89 17.10
C GLU A 513 -28.70 -1.90 18.06
N GLU A 514 -30.01 -1.98 18.24
CA GLU A 514 -30.66 -1.37 19.39
C GLU A 514 -30.66 -2.34 20.57
N LEU A 515 -30.39 -1.80 21.75
CA LEU A 515 -30.47 -2.51 23.01
C LEU A 515 -31.81 -3.26 23.12
N GLY A 516 -31.79 -4.57 22.92
CA GLY A 516 -32.91 -5.49 23.20
C GLY A 516 -33.76 -5.96 22.01
N GLY A 517 -33.38 -5.65 20.77
CA GLY A 517 -34.12 -6.13 19.59
C GLY A 517 -33.22 -6.27 18.35
N LEU A 518 -33.54 -7.25 17.51
CA LEU A 518 -32.95 -7.39 16.18
C LEU A 518 -33.34 -6.17 15.34
N ASN A 519 -32.52 -5.15 15.35
CA ASN A 519 -32.70 -4.02 14.48
C ASN A 519 -31.98 -4.21 13.15
N THR A 520 -32.71 -3.99 12.20
CA THR A 520 -32.64 -4.29 10.79
C THR A 520 -32.18 -3.06 9.99
N GLY A 521 -31.28 -2.27 10.55
CA GLY A 521 -30.71 -1.12 9.90
C GLY A 521 -29.21 -1.25 9.67
N ILE A 522 -28.68 -0.44 8.78
CA ILE A 522 -27.26 -0.25 8.57
C ILE A 522 -26.92 1.19 8.96
N ALA A 523 -25.85 1.37 9.71
CA ALA A 523 -25.30 2.66 10.06
C ALA A 523 -23.95 2.87 9.41
N VAL A 524 -23.68 4.10 9.01
CA VAL A 524 -22.39 4.54 8.52
C VAL A 524 -21.81 5.54 9.50
N TYR A 525 -20.61 5.28 9.96
CA TYR A 525 -19.89 6.12 10.89
C TYR A 525 -18.59 6.65 10.26
N ASP A 526 -18.28 7.90 10.53
CA ASP A 526 -16.95 8.47 10.33
C ASP A 526 -16.09 8.16 11.57
N ILE A 527 -15.00 7.44 11.36
CA ILE A 527 -14.04 7.06 12.40
C ILE A 527 -12.65 7.68 12.16
N THR A 528 -12.59 8.73 11.34
CA THR A 528 -11.33 9.38 10.95
C THR A 528 -10.53 9.86 12.17
N ASP A 529 -11.20 10.41 13.16
CA ASP A 529 -10.57 10.95 14.38
C ASP A 529 -10.30 9.87 15.45
N GLY A 530 -10.81 8.67 15.29
CA GLY A 530 -10.64 7.54 16.22
C GLY A 530 -11.84 6.60 16.17
N VAL A 531 -11.59 5.32 16.41
CA VAL A 531 -12.68 4.36 16.60
C VAL A 531 -13.45 4.60 17.90
N ASP A 532 -12.84 5.28 18.86
CA ASP A 532 -13.41 5.74 20.14
C ASP A 532 -14.27 7.02 19.99
N LYS A 533 -14.24 7.64 18.81
CA LYS A 533 -14.95 8.88 18.49
C LYS A 533 -15.78 8.75 17.22
N PRO A 534 -16.60 7.71 17.07
CA PRO A 534 -17.37 7.49 15.86
C PRO A 534 -18.45 8.57 15.71
N ILE A 535 -18.50 9.20 14.55
CA ILE A 535 -19.54 10.17 14.21
C ILE A 535 -20.54 9.48 13.29
N LEU A 536 -21.79 9.34 13.74
CA LEU A 536 -22.86 8.78 12.91
C LEU A 536 -23.15 9.71 11.74
N ILE A 537 -22.98 9.19 10.51
CA ILE A 537 -23.25 9.93 9.29
C ILE A 537 -24.68 9.65 8.79
N LYS A 538 -25.05 8.38 8.73
CA LYS A 538 -26.33 7.94 8.16
C LYS A 538 -26.79 6.62 8.75
N THR A 539 -28.11 6.46 8.84
CA THR A 539 -28.76 5.19 9.11
C THR A 539 -29.77 4.88 8.02
N THR A 540 -29.98 3.59 7.71
CA THR A 540 -31.12 3.17 6.93
C THR A 540 -32.33 3.03 7.87
N ASN A 541 -33.48 3.55 7.47
CA ASN A 541 -34.75 3.30 8.14
C ASN A 541 -35.48 2.08 7.56
N THR A 542 -34.85 1.32 6.68
CA THR A 542 -35.44 0.13 6.08
C THR A 542 -35.33 -1.03 7.03
N THR A 543 -36.45 -1.59 7.42
CA THR A 543 -36.52 -2.94 7.99
C THR A 543 -36.02 -3.91 6.92
N LEU A 544 -34.83 -4.46 7.10
CA LEU A 544 -34.40 -5.62 6.35
C LEU A 544 -35.34 -6.77 6.74
N ASP A 545 -35.89 -7.48 5.78
CA ASP A 545 -36.74 -8.66 6.05
C ASP A 545 -35.83 -9.80 6.53
N ILE A 546 -35.63 -9.88 7.84
CA ILE A 546 -34.85 -10.94 8.49
C ILE A 546 -35.63 -12.28 8.60
N SER A 547 -36.85 -12.35 8.11
CA SER A 547 -37.58 -13.63 8.04
C SER A 547 -36.96 -14.61 7.03
N ASN A 548 -36.00 -14.11 6.21
CA ASN A 548 -35.21 -14.93 5.30
C ASN A 548 -33.83 -15.22 5.92
N PRO A 549 -33.54 -16.46 6.36
CA PRO A 549 -32.26 -16.82 7.00
C PRO A 549 -31.06 -16.78 6.06
N ALA A 550 -31.16 -16.21 4.86
CA ALA A 550 -30.09 -16.02 3.90
C ALA A 550 -29.33 -14.68 4.09
N TYR A 551 -29.66 -13.88 5.10
CA TYR A 551 -28.96 -12.63 5.46
C TYR A 551 -28.00 -12.83 6.63
#